data_fc812c9aac40a0340ec0100f56ee8f54
#
_entry.id   fc812c9aac40a0340ec0100f56ee8f54
#
_cell.length_a   1.000
_cell.length_b   1.000
_cell.length_c   1.000
_cell.angle_alpha   90.00
_cell.angle_beta   90.00
_cell.angle_gamma   90.00
#
_symmetry.space_group_name_H-M   'P 1'
#
loop_
_entity.id
_entity.type
_entity.pdbx_description
1 polymer ?
#
loop_
_entity_poly.entity_id
_entity_poly.type
_entity_poly.pdbx_seq_one_letter_code
_entity_poly.pdbx_strand_id
1 'polypeptide(L)'
;RVLYGSDGTGDLYNWANVESFCNSIQRDLQEAMIPQSKMNLVVADGGFDAQRDSECQEGLAQKLVNCELAAALDLLDFGGTLVVKLFGCKTESIRMAMRSMYDFFDSMEMIKPVSSRPASSERYAILSSFKGLPQNWGGGRSWYNSVLIGRCLQKDLTFYARLDEFLDNFDRDMLLLNL
;
A
#
# COMPACT_ATOMS: atom_id res chain seq x y z
N ARG A 1 -18.72 -10.25 2.52
CA ARG A 1 -18.90 -9.71 3.88
C ARG A 1 -18.23 -8.35 3.99
N VAL A 2 -18.85 -7.39 4.66
CA VAL A 2 -18.26 -6.07 4.96
C VAL A 2 -17.84 -6.07 6.43
N LEU A 3 -16.62 -5.58 6.71
CA LEU A 3 -16.04 -5.48 8.05
C LEU A 3 -15.71 -4.02 8.35
N TYR A 4 -16.12 -3.56 9.52
CA TYR A 4 -15.94 -2.16 9.94
C TYR A 4 -14.94 -1.99 11.11
N GLY A 5 -14.21 -3.06 11.44
CA GLY A 5 -13.26 -3.06 12.56
C GLY A 5 -13.92 -3.22 13.94
N SER A 6 -13.15 -3.02 14.99
CA SER A 6 -13.56 -3.25 16.38
C SER A 6 -14.53 -2.19 16.91
N ASP A 7 -14.47 -0.95 16.43
CA ASP A 7 -15.34 0.16 16.83
C ASP A 7 -16.49 0.43 15.84
N GLY A 8 -16.54 -0.32 14.74
CA GLY A 8 -17.60 -0.21 13.74
C GLY A 8 -17.50 0.97 12.79
N THR A 9 -16.39 1.72 12.79
CA THR A 9 -16.20 2.92 11.95
C THR A 9 -15.57 2.62 10.60
N GLY A 10 -14.79 1.54 10.48
CA GLY A 10 -13.96 1.25 9.31
C GLY A 10 -12.71 2.12 9.21
N ASP A 11 -12.40 2.92 10.23
CA ASP A 11 -11.24 3.82 10.24
C ASP A 11 -9.93 3.02 10.36
N LEU A 12 -9.15 3.00 9.28
CA LEU A 12 -7.83 2.35 9.23
C LEU A 12 -6.74 3.10 10.03
N TYR A 13 -6.98 4.33 10.44
CA TYR A 13 -6.07 5.05 11.34
C TYR A 13 -6.12 4.51 12.77
N ASN A 14 -7.22 3.85 13.14
CA ASN A 14 -7.33 3.09 14.38
C ASN A 14 -6.79 1.67 14.20
N TRP A 15 -5.60 1.41 14.77
CA TRP A 15 -4.93 0.13 14.59
C TRP A 15 -5.73 -1.07 15.12
N ALA A 16 -6.57 -0.87 16.13
CA ALA A 16 -7.46 -1.92 16.63
C ALA A 16 -8.49 -2.37 15.58
N ASN A 17 -8.91 -1.48 14.67
CA ASN A 17 -9.76 -1.83 13.53
C ASN A 17 -9.00 -2.69 12.52
N VAL A 18 -7.75 -2.34 12.21
CA VAL A 18 -6.88 -3.12 11.30
C VAL A 18 -6.66 -4.54 11.86
N GLU A 19 -6.29 -4.66 13.13
CA GLU A 19 -6.13 -5.96 13.81
C GLU A 19 -7.42 -6.78 13.79
N SER A 20 -8.56 -6.16 14.12
CA SER A 20 -9.87 -6.81 14.08
C SER A 20 -10.24 -7.30 12.68
N PHE A 21 -9.95 -6.50 11.67
CA PHE A 21 -10.16 -6.84 10.26
C PHE A 21 -9.32 -8.05 9.84
N CYS A 22 -8.00 -8.02 10.10
CA CYS A 22 -7.09 -9.12 9.78
C CYS A 22 -7.49 -10.42 10.49
N ASN A 23 -7.81 -10.36 11.80
CA ASN A 23 -8.25 -11.52 12.57
C ASN A 23 -9.58 -12.09 12.05
N SER A 24 -10.51 -11.23 11.60
CA SER A 24 -11.78 -11.68 11.02
C SER A 24 -11.60 -12.41 9.71
N ILE A 25 -10.69 -11.94 8.84
CA ILE A 25 -10.36 -12.63 7.59
C ILE A 25 -9.74 -13.99 7.87
N GLN A 26 -8.77 -14.06 8.77
CA GLN A 26 -8.13 -15.33 9.14
C GLN A 26 -9.14 -16.36 9.68
N ARG A 27 -10.08 -15.93 10.51
CA ARG A 27 -11.15 -16.78 11.02
C ARG A 27 -12.07 -17.24 9.89
N ASP A 28 -12.49 -16.33 8.99
CA ASP A 28 -13.37 -16.67 7.86
C ASP A 28 -12.70 -17.73 6.94
N LEU A 29 -11.39 -17.62 6.71
CA LEU A 29 -10.62 -18.61 5.93
C LEU A 29 -10.57 -19.98 6.65
N GLN A 30 -10.37 -20.00 7.95
CA GLN A 30 -10.37 -21.22 8.76
C GLN A 30 -11.75 -21.90 8.75
N GLU A 31 -12.83 -21.14 8.96
CA GLU A 31 -14.22 -21.64 8.94
C GLU A 31 -14.60 -22.19 7.56
N ALA A 32 -14.09 -21.58 6.49
CA ALA A 32 -14.28 -22.07 5.12
C ALA A 32 -13.41 -23.28 4.76
N MET A 33 -12.60 -23.79 5.71
CA MET A 33 -11.63 -24.87 5.48
C MET A 33 -10.67 -24.61 4.32
N ILE A 34 -10.35 -23.33 4.05
CA ILE A 34 -9.37 -22.94 3.05
C ILE A 34 -7.97 -23.20 3.63
N PRO A 35 -7.13 -24.00 2.95
CA PRO A 35 -5.80 -24.39 3.48
C PRO A 35 -4.87 -23.19 3.70
N GLN A 36 -5.06 -22.12 2.92
CA GLN A 36 -4.29 -20.88 3.05
C GLN A 36 -4.80 -20.09 4.26
N SER A 37 -3.87 -19.61 5.06
CA SER A 37 -4.17 -18.76 6.21
C SER A 37 -4.21 -17.27 5.85
N LYS A 38 -3.93 -16.91 4.60
CA LYS A 38 -3.78 -15.54 4.09
C LYS A 38 -4.35 -15.40 2.67
N MET A 39 -4.33 -14.18 2.14
CA MET A 39 -4.95 -13.81 0.88
C MET A 39 -3.95 -13.82 -0.28
N ASN A 40 -4.36 -14.34 -1.45
CA ASN A 40 -3.56 -14.28 -2.67
C ASN A 40 -3.64 -12.91 -3.35
N LEU A 41 -4.68 -12.13 -3.08
CA LEU A 41 -4.88 -10.80 -3.62
C LEU A 41 -5.41 -9.88 -2.53
N VAL A 42 -4.76 -8.74 -2.37
CA VAL A 42 -5.25 -7.60 -1.57
C VAL A 42 -5.38 -6.40 -2.47
N VAL A 43 -6.52 -5.73 -2.43
CA VAL A 43 -6.77 -4.47 -3.15
C VAL A 43 -7.02 -3.37 -2.13
N ALA A 44 -6.16 -2.37 -2.13
CA ALA A 44 -6.18 -1.21 -1.27
C ALA A 44 -6.61 0.02 -2.09
N ASP A 45 -7.88 0.36 -2.04
CA ASP A 45 -8.51 1.43 -2.80
C ASP A 45 -9.26 2.41 -1.86
N GLY A 46 -8.70 2.65 -0.68
CA GLY A 46 -9.25 3.53 0.32
C GLY A 46 -9.43 4.96 -0.20
N GLY A 47 -10.47 5.61 0.28
CA GLY A 47 -10.78 7.00 -0.02
C GLY A 47 -10.59 7.87 1.22
N PHE A 48 -10.31 9.14 0.99
CA PHE A 48 -10.32 10.19 1.99
C PHE A 48 -11.07 11.41 1.44
N ASP A 49 -11.58 12.23 2.32
CA ASP A 49 -12.29 13.45 1.90
C ASP A 49 -11.29 14.52 1.43
N ALA A 50 -11.10 14.56 0.12
CA ALA A 50 -10.15 15.46 -0.56
C ALA A 50 -10.83 16.64 -1.25
N GLN A 51 -11.95 17.13 -0.74
CA GLN A 51 -12.82 18.06 -1.49
C GLN A 51 -12.19 19.43 -1.83
N ARG A 52 -11.00 19.78 -1.36
CA ARG A 52 -10.53 21.17 -1.45
C ARG A 52 -9.16 21.43 -2.05
N ASP A 53 -8.30 20.43 -2.25
CA ASP A 53 -6.96 20.73 -2.76
C ASP A 53 -6.34 19.52 -3.50
N SER A 54 -6.42 19.57 -4.84
CA SER A 54 -5.86 18.50 -5.68
C SER A 54 -4.33 18.44 -5.67
N GLU A 55 -3.65 19.53 -5.31
CA GLU A 55 -2.19 19.58 -5.28
C GLU A 55 -1.63 18.94 -4.01
N CYS A 56 -2.43 18.88 -2.93
CA CYS A 56 -2.05 18.26 -1.65
C CYS A 56 -2.53 16.83 -1.47
N GLN A 57 -3.17 16.22 -2.48
CA GLN A 57 -3.78 14.88 -2.37
C GLN A 57 -2.79 13.80 -1.91
N GLU A 58 -1.57 13.80 -2.42
CA GLU A 58 -0.55 12.83 -2.01
C GLU A 58 -0.20 12.97 -0.53
N GLY A 59 0.01 14.19 -0.04
CA GLY A 59 0.32 14.45 1.37
C GLY A 59 -0.82 14.04 2.31
N LEU A 60 -2.08 14.27 1.91
CA LEU A 60 -3.25 13.86 2.68
C LEU A 60 -3.44 12.34 2.66
N ALA A 61 -3.19 11.71 1.51
CA ALA A 61 -3.36 10.26 1.33
C ALA A 61 -2.25 9.44 1.98
N GLN A 62 -1.05 9.98 2.19
CA GLN A 62 0.13 9.20 2.59
C GLN A 62 -0.10 8.35 3.85
N LYS A 63 -0.81 8.90 4.84
CA LYS A 63 -1.10 8.17 6.08
C LYS A 63 -2.03 6.98 5.82
N LEU A 64 -3.07 7.19 4.99
CA LEU A 64 -4.00 6.13 4.61
C LEU A 64 -3.27 5.04 3.84
N VAL A 65 -2.52 5.40 2.80
CA VAL A 65 -1.73 4.45 1.99
C VAL A 65 -0.80 3.63 2.88
N ASN A 66 -0.08 4.25 3.82
CA ASN A 66 0.80 3.51 4.72
C ASN A 66 0.02 2.55 5.64
N CYS A 67 -1.18 2.91 6.11
CA CYS A 67 -2.04 2.00 6.88
C CYS A 67 -2.54 0.82 6.02
N GLU A 68 -2.93 1.07 4.77
CA GLU A 68 -3.35 0.05 3.82
C GLU A 68 -2.22 -0.92 3.48
N LEU A 69 -1.02 -0.39 3.20
CA LEU A 69 0.18 -1.21 2.96
C LEU A 69 0.50 -2.09 4.17
N ALA A 70 0.45 -1.53 5.37
CA ALA A 70 0.69 -2.27 6.60
C ALA A 70 -0.32 -3.41 6.80
N ALA A 71 -1.62 -3.15 6.58
CA ALA A 71 -2.65 -4.17 6.64
C ALA A 71 -2.45 -5.25 5.57
N ALA A 72 -2.06 -4.86 4.34
CA ALA A 72 -1.78 -5.79 3.26
C ALA A 72 -0.62 -6.74 3.57
N LEU A 73 0.45 -6.25 4.21
CA LEU A 73 1.59 -7.07 4.63
C LEU A 73 1.20 -8.16 5.65
N ASP A 74 0.20 -7.90 6.49
CA ASP A 74 -0.32 -8.89 7.43
C ASP A 74 -1.26 -9.90 6.77
N LEU A 75 -1.96 -9.49 5.70
CA LEU A 75 -2.98 -10.30 5.01
C LEU A 75 -2.45 -11.15 3.87
N LEU A 76 -1.41 -10.70 3.17
CA LEU A 76 -0.90 -11.39 1.98
C LEU A 76 -0.21 -12.70 2.31
N ASP A 77 -0.51 -13.72 1.52
CA ASP A 77 0.23 -14.98 1.47
C ASP A 77 1.49 -14.85 0.60
N PHE A 78 2.43 -15.76 0.78
CA PHE A 78 3.62 -15.86 -0.08
C PHE A 78 3.19 -16.04 -1.55
N GLY A 79 3.81 -15.30 -2.45
CA GLY A 79 3.43 -15.27 -3.86
C GLY A 79 2.20 -14.41 -4.18
N GLY A 80 1.54 -13.83 -3.18
CA GLY A 80 0.35 -12.98 -3.35
C GLY A 80 0.63 -11.66 -4.06
N THR A 81 -0.45 -11.01 -4.49
CA THR A 81 -0.43 -9.74 -5.22
C THR A 81 -1.12 -8.64 -4.41
N LEU A 82 -0.52 -7.46 -4.39
CA LEU A 82 -1.08 -6.23 -3.85
C LEU A 82 -1.38 -5.24 -4.97
N VAL A 83 -2.58 -4.69 -4.98
CA VAL A 83 -2.94 -3.53 -5.78
C VAL A 83 -3.24 -2.38 -4.84
N VAL A 84 -2.52 -1.27 -4.96
CA VAL A 84 -2.70 -0.11 -4.08
C VAL A 84 -2.88 1.18 -4.88
N LYS A 85 -3.88 1.97 -4.48
CA LYS A 85 -4.13 3.30 -5.06
C LYS A 85 -3.15 4.32 -4.49
N LEU A 86 -2.57 5.13 -5.39
CA LEU A 86 -1.67 6.22 -5.08
C LEU A 86 -2.16 7.51 -5.73
N PHE A 87 -1.77 8.65 -5.18
CA PHE A 87 -2.03 9.99 -5.75
C PHE A 87 -0.75 10.70 -6.20
N GLY A 88 0.37 10.01 -6.19
CA GLY A 88 1.71 10.45 -6.56
C GLY A 88 2.75 9.68 -5.78
N CYS A 89 4.02 9.89 -6.14
CA CYS A 89 5.18 9.28 -5.50
C CYS A 89 6.27 10.32 -5.19
N LYS A 90 5.88 11.57 -4.89
CA LYS A 90 6.82 12.68 -4.66
C LYS A 90 7.19 12.84 -3.19
N THR A 91 6.27 12.56 -2.27
CA THR A 91 6.55 12.69 -0.84
C THR A 91 7.54 11.63 -0.38
N GLU A 92 8.47 12.01 0.50
CA GLU A 92 9.48 11.07 1.00
C GLU A 92 8.83 9.88 1.73
N SER A 93 7.71 10.08 2.42
CA SER A 93 6.99 8.99 3.08
C SER A 93 6.50 7.92 2.09
N ILE A 94 5.90 8.33 0.96
CA ILE A 94 5.46 7.38 -0.08
C ILE A 94 6.66 6.73 -0.76
N ARG A 95 7.73 7.48 -1.06
CA ARG A 95 8.97 6.91 -1.62
C ARG A 95 9.59 5.86 -0.71
N MET A 96 9.68 6.14 0.58
CA MET A 96 10.18 5.17 1.56
C MET A 96 9.32 3.91 1.62
N ALA A 97 7.99 4.08 1.59
CA ALA A 97 7.07 2.95 1.52
C ALA A 97 7.27 2.13 0.23
N MET A 98 7.34 2.78 -0.93
CA MET A 98 7.54 2.10 -2.22
C MET A 98 8.89 1.39 -2.33
N ARG A 99 9.97 2.00 -1.84
CA ARG A 99 11.30 1.36 -1.76
C ARG A 99 11.24 0.10 -0.90
N SER A 100 10.58 0.17 0.25
CA SER A 100 10.37 -0.99 1.12
C SER A 100 9.52 -2.08 0.45
N MET A 101 8.43 -1.71 -0.24
CA MET A 101 7.61 -2.65 -1.01
C MET A 101 8.42 -3.31 -2.14
N TYR A 102 9.30 -2.57 -2.81
CA TYR A 102 10.19 -3.11 -3.85
C TYR A 102 11.07 -4.25 -3.33
N ASP A 103 11.46 -4.20 -2.05
CA ASP A 103 12.20 -5.29 -1.42
C ASP A 103 11.33 -6.54 -1.15
N PHE A 104 10.03 -6.37 -0.94
CA PHE A 104 9.12 -7.46 -0.52
C PHE A 104 8.41 -8.16 -1.66
N PHE A 105 8.47 -7.62 -2.88
CA PHE A 105 7.82 -8.20 -4.05
C PHE A 105 8.85 -8.47 -5.17
N ASP A 106 8.52 -9.37 -6.10
CA ASP A 106 9.39 -9.66 -7.24
C ASP A 106 9.22 -8.64 -8.37
N SER A 107 8.02 -8.07 -8.51
CA SER A 107 7.77 -7.03 -9.51
C SER A 107 6.85 -5.93 -8.98
N MET A 108 7.04 -4.73 -9.54
CA MET A 108 6.21 -3.56 -9.30
C MET A 108 5.89 -2.91 -10.64
N GLU A 109 4.62 -2.74 -10.91
CA GLU A 109 4.09 -2.04 -12.08
C GLU A 109 3.22 -0.87 -11.63
N MET A 110 3.21 0.19 -12.43
CA MET A 110 2.37 1.36 -12.18
C MET A 110 1.40 1.53 -13.36
N ILE A 111 0.12 1.65 -13.07
CA ILE A 111 -0.90 1.86 -14.09
C ILE A 111 -1.78 3.07 -13.77
N LYS A 112 -2.26 3.73 -14.84
CA LYS A 112 -3.39 4.64 -14.78
C LYS A 112 -4.55 3.98 -15.53
N PRO A 113 -5.63 3.56 -14.83
CA PRO A 113 -6.77 2.94 -15.49
C PRO A 113 -7.41 3.88 -16.53
N VAL A 114 -7.82 3.34 -17.67
CA VAL A 114 -8.49 4.11 -18.74
C VAL A 114 -9.80 4.72 -18.24
N SER A 115 -10.44 4.09 -17.26
CA SER A 115 -11.65 4.57 -16.59
C SER A 115 -11.41 5.72 -15.61
N SER A 116 -10.17 5.93 -15.17
CA SER A 116 -9.82 7.05 -14.29
C SER A 116 -9.87 8.37 -15.08
N ARG A 117 -10.40 9.42 -14.46
CA ARG A 117 -10.44 10.75 -15.08
C ARG A 117 -9.03 11.22 -15.44
N PRO A 118 -8.78 11.72 -16.67
CA PRO A 118 -7.44 12.17 -17.09
C PRO A 118 -6.82 13.17 -16.12
N ALA A 119 -7.58 14.12 -15.62
CA ALA A 119 -7.13 15.16 -14.69
C ALA A 119 -6.92 14.68 -13.24
N SER A 120 -7.27 13.43 -12.92
CA SER A 120 -7.02 12.85 -11.60
C SER A 120 -5.58 12.39 -11.47
N SER A 121 -4.93 12.66 -10.34
CA SER A 121 -3.61 12.10 -9.99
C SER A 121 -3.67 10.62 -9.58
N GLU A 122 -4.86 10.03 -9.50
CA GLU A 122 -5.10 8.63 -9.14
C GLU A 122 -4.39 7.67 -10.08
N ARG A 123 -3.68 6.72 -9.52
CA ARG A 123 -2.96 5.63 -10.19
C ARG A 123 -2.89 4.42 -9.27
N TYR A 124 -2.47 3.29 -9.81
CA TYR A 124 -2.37 2.06 -9.04
C TYR A 124 -0.98 1.46 -9.19
N ALA A 125 -0.36 1.09 -8.06
CA ALA A 125 0.78 0.20 -8.05
C ALA A 125 0.28 -1.24 -7.95
N ILE A 126 0.78 -2.11 -8.83
CA ILE A 126 0.55 -3.56 -8.82
C ILE A 126 1.87 -4.20 -8.40
N LEU A 127 1.87 -4.84 -7.25
CA LEU A 127 3.03 -5.50 -6.68
C LEU A 127 2.76 -7.01 -6.66
N SER A 128 3.55 -7.78 -7.38
CA SER A 128 3.32 -9.21 -7.58
C SER A 128 4.40 -10.06 -6.94
N SER A 129 4.01 -11.28 -6.55
CA SER A 129 4.87 -12.29 -5.94
C SER A 129 5.47 -11.81 -4.61
N PHE A 130 4.63 -11.64 -3.61
CA PHE A 130 5.06 -11.28 -2.26
C PHE A 130 6.03 -12.31 -1.68
N LYS A 131 7.20 -11.87 -1.25
CA LYS A 131 8.29 -12.71 -0.71
C LYS A 131 8.21 -12.94 0.80
N GLY A 132 7.18 -12.43 1.43
CA GLY A 132 7.08 -12.41 2.89
C GLY A 132 7.85 -11.24 3.54
N LEU A 133 7.60 -11.02 4.82
CA LEU A 133 8.35 -10.07 5.63
C LEU A 133 9.61 -10.72 6.18
N PRO A 134 10.72 -9.96 6.31
CA PRO A 134 11.90 -10.42 7.05
C PRO A 134 11.55 -10.87 8.47
N GLN A 135 12.27 -11.86 8.99
CA GLN A 135 12.00 -12.44 10.32
C GLN A 135 12.11 -11.45 11.48
N ASN A 136 12.88 -10.36 11.30
CA ASN A 136 13.04 -9.30 12.29
C ASN A 136 11.88 -8.28 12.31
N TRP A 137 10.90 -8.44 11.43
CA TRP A 137 9.75 -7.57 11.36
C TRP A 137 8.53 -8.23 11.99
N GLY A 138 7.98 -7.61 13.02
CA GLY A 138 6.84 -8.11 13.77
C GLY A 138 5.47 -7.86 13.12
N GLY A 139 5.41 -7.86 11.76
CA GLY A 139 4.17 -7.62 11.02
C GLY A 139 4.02 -6.19 10.50
N GLY A 140 2.86 -5.90 9.90
CA GLY A 140 2.59 -4.64 9.22
C GLY A 140 2.63 -3.42 10.14
N ARG A 141 2.16 -3.53 11.37
CA ARG A 141 2.26 -2.44 12.36
C ARG A 141 3.70 -2.05 12.66
N SER A 142 4.59 -3.02 12.77
CA SER A 142 6.02 -2.78 13.01
C SER A 142 6.66 -2.11 11.80
N TRP A 143 6.30 -2.57 10.59
CA TRP A 143 6.70 -1.93 9.34
C TRP A 143 6.21 -0.48 9.27
N TYR A 144 4.93 -0.22 9.55
CA TYR A 144 4.36 1.13 9.55
C TYR A 144 5.15 2.09 10.44
N ASN A 145 5.45 1.68 11.67
CA ASN A 145 6.26 2.47 12.58
C ASN A 145 7.66 2.73 12.03
N SER A 146 8.26 1.77 11.33
CA SER A 146 9.58 1.91 10.69
C SER A 146 9.56 2.91 9.54
N VAL A 147 8.48 2.98 8.76
CA VAL A 147 8.29 4.01 7.73
C VAL A 147 8.25 5.40 8.34
N LEU A 148 7.48 5.57 9.42
CA LEU A 148 7.34 6.87 10.09
C LEU A 148 8.67 7.44 10.60
N ILE A 149 9.61 6.59 11.01
CA ILE A 149 10.93 6.99 11.51
C ILE A 149 12.04 6.84 10.47
N GLY A 150 11.70 6.58 9.21
CA GLY A 150 12.67 6.44 8.11
C GLY A 150 13.61 5.24 8.22
N ARG A 151 13.21 4.17 8.90
CA ARG A 151 14.03 2.95 9.13
C ARG A 151 13.46 1.71 8.46
N CYS A 152 12.59 1.87 7.47
CA CYS A 152 11.95 0.74 6.78
C CYS A 152 12.80 0.10 5.68
N LEU A 153 13.91 0.70 5.29
CA LEU A 153 14.76 0.19 4.21
C LEU A 153 15.77 -0.83 4.72
N GLN A 154 15.96 -1.88 3.93
CA GLN A 154 16.95 -2.93 4.18
C GLN A 154 18.30 -2.62 3.53
N LYS A 155 18.33 -1.72 2.54
CA LYS A 155 19.49 -1.34 1.74
C LYS A 155 19.69 0.17 1.77
N ASP A 156 20.85 0.63 1.34
CA ASP A 156 21.09 2.07 1.19
C ASP A 156 20.31 2.67 0.01
N LEU A 157 20.18 3.98 -0.02
CA LEU A 157 19.37 4.66 -1.03
C LEU A 157 19.89 4.49 -2.46
N THR A 158 21.18 4.23 -2.64
CA THR A 158 21.78 4.05 -3.97
C THR A 158 21.25 2.79 -4.66
N PHE A 159 20.86 1.78 -3.88
CA PHE A 159 20.24 0.57 -4.40
C PHE A 159 18.91 0.85 -5.10
N TYR A 160 18.17 1.87 -4.65
CA TYR A 160 16.85 2.19 -5.19
C TYR A 160 16.86 3.21 -6.34
N ALA A 161 18.04 3.62 -6.82
CA ALA A 161 18.16 4.69 -7.85
C ALA A 161 17.31 4.41 -9.11
N ARG A 162 17.26 3.17 -9.59
CA ARG A 162 16.42 2.78 -10.74
C ARG A 162 14.93 2.83 -10.44
N LEU A 163 14.53 2.48 -9.23
CA LEU A 163 13.13 2.60 -8.79
C LEU A 163 12.75 4.07 -8.68
N ASP A 164 13.61 4.91 -8.11
CA ASP A 164 13.36 6.35 -7.98
C ASP A 164 13.21 7.01 -9.36
N GLU A 165 14.08 6.66 -10.31
CA GLU A 165 13.95 7.11 -11.71
C GLU A 165 12.63 6.65 -12.36
N PHE A 166 12.22 5.41 -12.12
CA PHE A 166 10.94 4.88 -12.60
C PHE A 166 9.75 5.67 -12.02
N LEU A 167 9.75 5.95 -10.72
CA LEU A 167 8.69 6.72 -10.05
C LEU A 167 8.66 8.17 -10.55
N ASP A 168 9.82 8.80 -10.75
CA ASP A 168 9.93 10.17 -11.30
C ASP A 168 9.42 10.25 -12.73
N ASN A 169 9.74 9.27 -13.57
CA ASN A 169 9.27 9.21 -14.95
C ASN A 169 7.75 9.04 -14.99
N PHE A 170 7.21 8.15 -14.16
CA PHE A 170 5.77 7.93 -14.09
C PHE A 170 5.02 9.19 -13.64
N ASP A 171 5.52 9.91 -12.64
CA ASP A 171 4.93 11.17 -12.19
C ASP A 171 5.01 12.27 -13.25
N ARG A 172 6.12 12.34 -14.02
CA ARG A 172 6.30 13.30 -15.11
C ARG A 172 5.37 13.03 -16.28
N ASP A 173 5.25 11.78 -16.72
CA ASP A 173 4.39 11.40 -17.83
C ASP A 173 2.93 11.71 -17.53
N MET A 174 2.52 11.61 -16.28
CA MET A 174 1.18 12.03 -15.82
C MET A 174 0.95 13.54 -15.93
N LEU A 175 1.97 14.36 -15.70
CA LEU A 175 1.85 15.82 -15.88
C LEU A 175 1.64 16.18 -17.36
N LEU A 176 2.28 15.46 -18.29
CA LEU A 176 2.12 15.67 -19.73
C LEU A 176 0.73 15.25 -20.24
N LEU A 177 0.09 14.27 -19.62
CA LEU A 177 -1.27 13.84 -19.98
C LEU A 177 -2.36 14.81 -19.48
N ASN A 178 -2.03 15.69 -18.53
CA ASN A 178 -2.96 16.68 -17.97
C ASN A 178 -2.84 18.07 -18.62
N LEU A 179 -1.96 18.25 -19.59
CA LEU A 179 -1.82 19.46 -20.43
C LEU A 179 -2.61 19.33 -21.71
#